data_99a9bfb28181a9f8e6518c12a0cafd8f
#
_entry.id   99a9bfb28181a9f8e6518c12a0cafd8f
#
_cell.length_a   1.000
_cell.length_b   1.000
_cell.length_c   1.000
_cell.angle_alpha   90.00
_cell.angle_beta   90.00
_cell.angle_gamma   90.00
#
_symmetry.space_group_name_H-M   'P 1'
#
loop_
_entity.id
_entity.type
_entity.pdbx_description
1 polymer ?
#
loop_
_entity_poly.entity_id
_entity_poly.type
_entity_poly.pdbx_seq_one_letter_code
_entity_poly.pdbx_strand_id
1 'polypeptide(L)'
;GWSVIGKENLKKWKSILVAFLIPVVLILGYQKVLLPACGVEDNGPKEALSIPFQQTARYVRDYGTEVTAEEAEIIGKVLDYENLAELYDPITSDPVKYTYHAETTGELLDYFRVWAIQLVKHPANAVEATMNNAYGWFYQEGYTQNYMMTSRIDGQDVRWEINQPAKLAGVRQVMERVAKLLSRVPVLNWFENAGMVSMLLILLVAVNYVVSKLNEGEGL
;
A
#
# COMPACT_ATOMS: atom_id res chain seq x y z
N GLY A 1 -10.20 -25.48 22.35
CA GLY A 1 -10.31 -24.10 22.66
C GLY A 1 -11.39 -23.28 21.97
N TRP A 2 -12.57 -23.83 21.56
CA TRP A 2 -13.66 -23.06 20.92
C TRP A 2 -14.78 -22.62 21.87
N SER A 3 -14.61 -22.78 23.18
CA SER A 3 -15.67 -22.50 24.18
C SER A 3 -15.63 -21.11 24.83
N VAL A 4 -14.78 -20.19 24.36
CA VAL A 4 -14.59 -18.85 24.97
C VAL A 4 -15.37 -17.75 24.29
N ILE A 5 -16.23 -18.05 23.31
CA ILE A 5 -17.15 -17.05 22.78
C ILE A 5 -18.42 -17.04 23.64
N GLY A 6 -18.30 -16.55 24.86
CA GLY A 6 -19.44 -16.35 25.73
C GLY A 6 -20.46 -15.35 25.17
N LYS A 7 -21.72 -15.47 25.59
CA LYS A 7 -22.83 -14.60 25.16
C LYS A 7 -22.56 -13.10 25.32
N GLU A 8 -21.65 -12.69 26.22
CA GLU A 8 -21.22 -11.29 26.35
C GLU A 8 -20.38 -10.80 25.16
N ASN A 9 -19.60 -11.68 24.55
CA ASN A 9 -18.84 -11.33 23.35
C ASN A 9 -19.74 -11.22 22.10
N LEU A 10 -20.88 -11.91 22.08
CA LEU A 10 -21.88 -11.74 21.02
C LEU A 10 -22.53 -10.35 21.02
N LYS A 11 -22.66 -9.67 22.15
CA LYS A 11 -23.13 -8.27 22.21
C LYS A 11 -22.07 -7.29 21.69
N LYS A 12 -20.79 -7.59 21.91
CA LYS A 12 -19.66 -6.74 21.45
C LYS A 12 -19.45 -6.80 19.95
N TRP A 13 -19.78 -7.93 19.27
CA TRP A 13 -19.59 -8.02 17.83
C TRP A 13 -20.45 -7.02 17.04
N LYS A 14 -21.65 -6.68 17.51
CA LYS A 14 -22.50 -5.66 16.88
C LYS A 14 -21.84 -4.27 16.95
N SER A 15 -21.26 -3.93 18.11
CA SER A 15 -20.52 -2.66 18.25
C SER A 15 -19.27 -2.64 17.38
N ILE A 16 -18.56 -3.76 17.26
CA ILE A 16 -17.40 -3.89 16.37
C ILE A 16 -17.84 -3.76 14.92
N LEU A 17 -18.93 -4.43 14.54
CA LEU A 17 -19.46 -4.34 13.17
C LEU A 17 -19.90 -2.91 12.85
N VAL A 18 -20.60 -2.24 13.75
CA VAL A 18 -21.01 -0.83 13.58
C VAL A 18 -19.80 0.08 13.50
N ALA A 19 -18.80 -0.10 14.36
CA ALA A 19 -17.56 0.66 14.35
C ALA A 19 -16.75 0.47 13.05
N PHE A 20 -16.88 -0.69 12.40
CA PHE A 20 -16.29 -0.97 11.09
C PHE A 20 -17.14 -0.41 9.94
N LEU A 21 -18.47 -0.58 9.99
CA LEU A 21 -19.37 -0.16 8.92
C LEU A 21 -19.47 1.36 8.79
N ILE A 22 -19.46 2.11 9.91
CA ILE A 22 -19.55 3.57 9.85
C ILE A 22 -18.42 4.19 9.02
N PRO A 23 -17.12 3.90 9.28
CA PRO A 23 -16.04 4.40 8.43
C PRO A 23 -16.18 3.98 6.96
N VAL A 24 -16.57 2.72 6.70
CA VAL A 24 -16.77 2.22 5.33
C VAL A 24 -17.85 3.02 4.61
N VAL A 25 -19.02 3.23 5.23
CA VAL A 25 -20.11 4.02 4.66
C VAL A 25 -19.69 5.47 4.43
N LEU A 26 -18.97 6.07 5.39
CA LEU A 26 -18.46 7.43 5.25
C LEU A 26 -17.45 7.56 4.11
N ILE A 27 -16.53 6.61 3.97
CA ILE A 27 -15.54 6.58 2.89
C ILE A 27 -16.23 6.40 1.54
N LEU A 28 -17.18 5.46 1.43
CA LEU A 28 -17.94 5.26 0.20
C LEU A 28 -18.78 6.48 -0.16
N GLY A 29 -19.44 7.09 0.82
CA GLY A 29 -20.19 8.33 0.63
C GLY A 29 -19.30 9.48 0.18
N TYR A 30 -18.12 9.61 0.77
CA TYR A 30 -17.12 10.57 0.35
C TYR A 30 -16.67 10.33 -1.11
N GLN A 31 -16.25 9.10 -1.41
CA GLN A 31 -15.70 8.76 -2.74
C GLN A 31 -16.76 8.76 -3.85
N LYS A 32 -17.96 8.22 -3.59
CA LYS A 32 -18.97 8.01 -4.64
C LYS A 32 -20.01 9.13 -4.75
N VAL A 33 -20.09 10.00 -3.74
CA VAL A 33 -21.05 11.10 -3.74
C VAL A 33 -20.35 12.45 -3.69
N LEU A 34 -19.49 12.68 -2.69
CA LEU A 34 -18.92 14.01 -2.46
C LEU A 34 -17.86 14.36 -3.51
N LEU A 35 -16.92 13.46 -3.81
CA LEU A 35 -15.88 13.72 -4.80
C LEU A 35 -16.45 13.99 -6.21
N PRO A 36 -17.36 13.16 -6.76
CA PRO A 36 -18.00 13.46 -8.05
C PRO A 36 -18.81 14.77 -8.05
N ALA A 37 -19.50 15.07 -6.94
CA ALA A 37 -20.23 16.32 -6.79
C ALA A 37 -19.30 17.57 -6.79
N CYS A 38 -18.05 17.40 -6.39
CA CYS A 38 -16.98 18.40 -6.45
C CYS A 38 -16.22 18.42 -7.78
N GLY A 39 -16.62 17.61 -8.78
CA GLY A 39 -15.94 17.53 -10.07
C GLY A 39 -14.61 16.76 -10.03
N VAL A 40 -14.36 15.95 -9.00
CA VAL A 40 -13.19 15.08 -8.90
C VAL A 40 -13.48 13.80 -9.65
N GLU A 41 -12.68 13.52 -10.68
CA GLU A 41 -12.76 12.29 -11.45
C GLU A 41 -12.23 11.09 -10.64
N ASP A 42 -12.90 9.94 -10.77
CA ASP A 42 -12.43 8.68 -10.16
C ASP A 42 -11.29 8.11 -11.01
N ASN A 43 -10.10 7.97 -10.42
CA ASN A 43 -8.95 7.33 -11.08
C ASN A 43 -9.10 5.81 -11.23
N GLY A 44 -10.26 5.28 -10.86
CA GLY A 44 -10.52 3.84 -10.91
C GLY A 44 -9.78 3.06 -9.81
N PRO A 45 -9.88 1.71 -9.85
CA PRO A 45 -9.34 0.84 -8.82
C PRO A 45 -7.82 0.63 -8.91
N LYS A 46 -7.13 1.19 -9.90
CA LYS A 46 -5.71 0.90 -10.20
C LYS A 46 -4.77 1.05 -9.00
N GLU A 47 -5.04 2.01 -8.10
CA GLU A 47 -4.23 2.21 -6.90
C GLU A 47 -4.41 1.06 -5.90
N ALA A 48 -5.65 0.60 -5.71
CA ALA A 48 -5.96 -0.53 -4.84
C ALA A 48 -5.43 -1.87 -5.39
N LEU A 49 -5.21 -1.94 -6.70
CA LEU A 49 -4.76 -3.14 -7.41
C LEU A 49 -3.24 -3.19 -7.65
N SER A 50 -2.49 -2.27 -7.07
CA SER A 50 -1.03 -2.21 -7.21
C SER A 50 -0.32 -3.54 -6.88
N ILE A 51 -0.75 -4.23 -5.81
CA ILE A 51 -0.13 -5.51 -5.40
C ILE A 51 -0.37 -6.61 -6.43
N PRO A 52 -1.63 -6.98 -6.79
CA PRO A 52 -1.86 -8.02 -7.79
C PRO A 52 -1.23 -7.69 -9.15
N PHE A 53 -1.25 -6.43 -9.58
CA PHE A 53 -0.61 -6.02 -10.84
C PHE A 53 0.91 -6.24 -10.81
N GLN A 54 1.55 -5.85 -9.73
CA GLN A 54 3.00 -6.04 -9.55
C GLN A 54 3.38 -7.52 -9.48
N GLN A 55 2.57 -8.33 -8.82
CA GLN A 55 2.77 -9.78 -8.75
C GLN A 55 2.63 -10.45 -10.12
N THR A 56 1.60 -10.07 -10.90
CA THR A 56 1.42 -10.57 -12.27
C THR A 56 2.57 -10.15 -13.18
N ALA A 57 3.02 -8.90 -13.12
CA ALA A 57 4.13 -8.41 -13.93
C ALA A 57 5.43 -9.20 -13.64
N ARG A 58 5.72 -9.44 -12.36
CA ARG A 58 6.85 -10.28 -11.98
C ARG A 58 6.69 -11.72 -12.46
N TYR A 59 5.49 -12.29 -12.34
CA TYR A 59 5.22 -13.64 -12.83
C TYR A 59 5.48 -13.74 -14.34
N VAL A 60 4.97 -12.82 -15.13
CA VAL A 60 5.18 -12.78 -16.58
C VAL A 60 6.66 -12.62 -16.92
N ARG A 61 7.41 -11.81 -16.18
CA ARG A 61 8.87 -11.68 -16.36
C ARG A 61 9.63 -12.94 -16.05
N ASP A 62 9.32 -13.61 -14.93
CA ASP A 62 10.13 -14.74 -14.42
C ASP A 62 9.64 -16.08 -14.99
N TYR A 63 8.35 -16.23 -15.28
CA TYR A 63 7.67 -17.45 -15.71
C TYR A 63 6.80 -17.26 -16.96
N GLY A 64 7.17 -16.33 -17.85
CA GLY A 64 6.37 -16.01 -19.05
C GLY A 64 6.13 -17.20 -19.97
N THR A 65 7.02 -18.20 -19.98
CA THR A 65 6.86 -19.44 -20.75
C THR A 65 5.77 -20.39 -20.19
N GLU A 66 5.34 -20.17 -18.96
CA GLU A 66 4.26 -20.94 -18.32
C GLU A 66 2.90 -20.27 -18.47
N VAL A 67 2.87 -19.01 -18.97
CA VAL A 67 1.63 -18.31 -19.24
C VAL A 67 0.99 -18.86 -20.50
N THR A 68 -0.23 -19.37 -20.38
CA THR A 68 -0.98 -19.86 -21.53
C THR A 68 -1.48 -18.72 -22.41
N ALA A 69 -1.82 -19.01 -23.68
CA ALA A 69 -2.39 -18.00 -24.57
C ALA A 69 -3.71 -17.40 -24.03
N GLU A 70 -4.52 -18.21 -23.35
CA GLU A 70 -5.76 -17.77 -22.70
C GLU A 70 -5.46 -16.82 -21.53
N GLU A 71 -4.50 -17.18 -20.66
CA GLU A 71 -4.08 -16.31 -19.55
C GLU A 71 -3.52 -14.98 -20.08
N ALA A 72 -2.70 -15.02 -21.14
CA ALA A 72 -2.16 -13.82 -21.77
C ALA A 72 -3.25 -12.90 -22.33
N GLU A 73 -4.27 -13.47 -22.99
CA GLU A 73 -5.42 -12.71 -23.50
C GLU A 73 -6.20 -12.05 -22.34
N ILE A 74 -6.46 -12.79 -21.27
CA ILE A 74 -7.18 -12.28 -20.10
C ILE A 74 -6.39 -11.15 -19.42
N ILE A 75 -5.09 -11.32 -19.21
CA ILE A 75 -4.23 -10.28 -18.65
C ILE A 75 -4.21 -9.08 -19.58
N GLY A 76 -4.12 -9.29 -20.90
CA GLY A 76 -4.10 -8.24 -21.91
C GLY A 76 -5.36 -7.39 -22.00
N LYS A 77 -6.51 -7.84 -21.45
CA LYS A 77 -7.72 -7.02 -21.30
C LYS A 77 -7.66 -6.04 -20.15
N VAL A 78 -6.69 -6.21 -19.24
CA VAL A 78 -6.57 -5.42 -18.01
C VAL A 78 -5.28 -4.61 -17.97
N LEU A 79 -4.17 -5.18 -18.46
CA LEU A 79 -2.83 -4.60 -18.44
C LEU A 79 -2.19 -4.76 -19.84
N ASP A 80 -1.17 -3.96 -20.13
CA ASP A 80 -0.35 -4.11 -21.33
C ASP A 80 0.54 -5.36 -21.23
N TYR A 81 -0.02 -6.51 -21.60
CA TYR A 81 0.64 -7.81 -21.47
C TYR A 81 1.97 -7.88 -22.24
N GLU A 82 2.04 -7.30 -23.43
CA GLU A 82 3.23 -7.39 -24.31
C GLU A 82 4.46 -6.74 -23.69
N ASN A 83 4.26 -5.64 -22.97
CA ASN A 83 5.33 -4.89 -22.33
C ASN A 83 5.44 -5.18 -20.82
N LEU A 84 4.57 -6.03 -20.27
CA LEU A 84 4.39 -6.21 -18.83
C LEU A 84 5.68 -6.66 -18.12
N ALA A 85 6.46 -7.56 -18.75
CA ALA A 85 7.72 -8.06 -18.21
C ALA A 85 8.78 -6.95 -18.09
N GLU A 86 8.83 -6.03 -19.08
CA GLU A 86 9.78 -4.92 -19.12
C GLU A 86 9.37 -3.79 -18.18
N LEU A 87 8.06 -3.61 -17.99
CA LEU A 87 7.49 -2.61 -17.09
C LEU A 87 7.62 -2.97 -15.59
N TYR A 88 7.99 -4.22 -15.29
CA TYR A 88 8.17 -4.61 -13.90
C TYR A 88 9.36 -3.89 -13.27
N ASP A 89 9.08 -3.03 -12.30
CA ASP A 89 10.07 -2.39 -11.43
C ASP A 89 9.88 -2.93 -10.00
N PRO A 90 10.91 -3.54 -9.37
CA PRO A 90 10.77 -4.10 -8.02
C PRO A 90 10.41 -3.05 -6.96
N ILE A 91 10.72 -1.77 -7.18
CA ILE A 91 10.58 -0.72 -6.19
C ILE A 91 9.20 -0.03 -6.27
N THR A 92 8.62 0.04 -7.46
CA THR A 92 7.36 0.74 -7.69
C THR A 92 6.43 -0.02 -8.62
N SER A 93 5.13 0.03 -8.33
CA SER A 93 4.09 -0.53 -9.20
C SER A 93 3.61 0.45 -10.27
N ASP A 94 4.09 1.70 -10.27
CA ASP A 94 3.59 2.76 -11.13
C ASP A 94 3.65 2.42 -12.63
N PRO A 95 4.78 1.93 -13.18
CA PRO A 95 4.84 1.60 -14.60
C PRO A 95 3.79 0.58 -15.02
N VAL A 96 3.54 -0.42 -14.19
CA VAL A 96 2.55 -1.47 -14.45
C VAL A 96 1.13 -0.96 -14.29
N LYS A 97 0.79 -0.30 -13.17
CA LYS A 97 -0.58 0.14 -12.90
C LYS A 97 -1.08 1.23 -13.85
N TYR A 98 -0.18 2.01 -14.46
CA TYR A 98 -0.58 3.00 -15.47
C TYR A 98 -1.02 2.37 -16.78
N THR A 99 -0.76 1.10 -17.02
CA THR A 99 -1.28 0.37 -18.18
C THR A 99 -2.70 -0.17 -17.97
N TYR A 100 -3.28 0.01 -16.77
CA TYR A 100 -4.62 -0.45 -16.46
C TYR A 100 -5.67 0.17 -17.38
N HIS A 101 -6.44 -0.70 -18.05
CA HIS A 101 -7.46 -0.30 -19.02
C HIS A 101 -8.70 -1.20 -19.07
N ALA A 102 -8.94 -2.02 -18.02
CA ALA A 102 -10.15 -2.84 -17.97
C ALA A 102 -11.43 -2.00 -18.10
N GLU A 103 -12.32 -2.41 -18.99
CA GLU A 103 -13.58 -1.72 -19.28
C GLU A 103 -14.73 -2.25 -18.43
N THR A 104 -14.66 -3.51 -18.01
CA THR A 104 -15.74 -4.18 -17.31
C THR A 104 -15.29 -4.85 -16.01
N THR A 105 -16.23 -5.00 -15.08
CA THR A 105 -16.00 -5.79 -13.86
C THR A 105 -15.75 -7.27 -14.18
N GLY A 106 -16.32 -7.77 -15.29
CA GLY A 106 -16.11 -9.15 -15.76
C GLY A 106 -14.65 -9.41 -16.09
N GLU A 107 -14.02 -8.52 -16.84
CA GLU A 107 -12.58 -8.61 -17.18
C GLU A 107 -11.70 -8.62 -15.94
N LEU A 108 -12.03 -7.80 -14.94
CA LEU A 108 -11.32 -7.81 -13.67
C LEU A 108 -11.48 -9.12 -12.89
N LEU A 109 -12.67 -9.72 -12.92
CA LEU A 109 -12.91 -11.02 -12.25
C LEU A 109 -12.13 -12.14 -12.93
N ASP A 110 -12.11 -12.17 -14.27
CA ASP A 110 -11.32 -13.13 -15.02
C ASP A 110 -9.82 -12.93 -14.76
N TYR A 111 -9.35 -11.69 -14.73
CA TYR A 111 -7.99 -11.36 -14.35
C TYR A 111 -7.64 -11.87 -12.93
N PHE A 112 -8.50 -11.66 -11.94
CA PHE A 112 -8.25 -12.15 -10.59
C PHE A 112 -8.21 -13.68 -10.51
N ARG A 113 -8.96 -14.36 -11.35
CA ARG A 113 -8.89 -15.83 -11.47
C ARG A 113 -7.52 -16.26 -11.98
N VAL A 114 -7.00 -15.62 -13.03
CA VAL A 114 -5.65 -15.89 -13.56
C VAL A 114 -4.58 -15.57 -12.52
N TRP A 115 -4.66 -14.39 -11.89
CA TRP A 115 -3.76 -14.00 -10.82
C TRP A 115 -3.74 -15.01 -9.66
N ALA A 116 -4.90 -15.52 -9.23
CA ALA A 116 -4.97 -16.52 -8.17
C ALA A 116 -4.30 -17.86 -8.58
N ILE A 117 -4.45 -18.26 -9.83
CA ILE A 117 -3.75 -19.44 -10.37
C ILE A 117 -2.23 -19.25 -10.33
N GLN A 118 -1.74 -18.10 -10.78
CA GLN A 118 -0.32 -17.73 -10.74
C GLN A 118 0.24 -17.69 -9.31
N LEU A 119 -0.54 -17.14 -8.37
CA LEU A 119 -0.20 -17.11 -6.95
C LEU A 119 0.00 -18.52 -6.37
N VAL A 120 -0.86 -19.45 -6.75
CA VAL A 120 -0.78 -20.85 -6.29
C VAL A 120 0.35 -21.60 -6.97
N LYS A 121 0.62 -21.35 -8.25
CA LYS A 121 1.74 -21.98 -8.98
C LYS A 121 3.10 -21.56 -8.39
N HIS A 122 3.30 -20.26 -8.17
CA HIS A 122 4.57 -19.70 -7.70
C HIS A 122 4.39 -18.69 -6.54
N PRO A 123 4.00 -19.16 -5.35
CA PRO A 123 3.71 -18.28 -4.22
C PRO A 123 4.93 -17.47 -3.76
N ALA A 124 6.13 -18.02 -3.85
CA ALA A 124 7.35 -17.31 -3.49
C ALA A 124 7.59 -16.09 -4.39
N ASN A 125 7.33 -16.20 -5.70
CA ASN A 125 7.45 -15.09 -6.64
C ASN A 125 6.51 -13.93 -6.28
N ALA A 126 5.27 -14.23 -5.91
CA ALA A 126 4.29 -13.24 -5.49
C ALA A 126 4.67 -12.56 -4.15
N VAL A 127 5.16 -13.34 -3.19
CA VAL A 127 5.67 -12.80 -1.91
C VAL A 127 6.86 -11.88 -2.17
N GLU A 128 7.81 -12.29 -2.97
CA GLU A 128 8.98 -11.46 -3.31
C GLU A 128 8.60 -10.19 -4.05
N ALA A 129 7.62 -10.22 -4.98
CA ALA A 129 7.13 -9.02 -5.65
C ALA A 129 6.58 -8.01 -4.63
N THR A 130 5.80 -8.49 -3.66
CA THR A 130 5.24 -7.65 -2.60
C THR A 130 6.31 -7.11 -1.67
N MET A 131 7.25 -7.95 -1.25
CA MET A 131 8.35 -7.55 -0.35
C MET A 131 9.28 -6.54 -1.02
N ASN A 132 9.56 -6.70 -2.31
CA ASN A 132 10.37 -5.76 -3.07
C ASN A 132 9.68 -4.39 -3.15
N ASN A 133 8.37 -4.35 -3.43
CA ASN A 133 7.61 -3.11 -3.47
C ASN A 133 7.53 -2.45 -2.08
N ALA A 134 7.49 -3.25 -1.01
CA ALA A 134 7.43 -2.78 0.37
C ALA A 134 8.81 -2.62 1.04
N TYR A 135 9.93 -2.83 0.31
CA TYR A 135 11.25 -2.90 0.92
C TYR A 135 11.62 -1.65 1.73
N GLY A 136 11.21 -0.47 1.30
CA GLY A 136 11.47 0.79 1.97
C GLY A 136 10.90 0.87 3.40
N TRP A 137 9.88 0.04 3.70
CA TRP A 137 9.31 -0.06 5.05
C TRP A 137 10.12 -0.94 6.00
N PHE A 138 11.07 -1.72 5.46
CA PHE A 138 11.89 -2.67 6.22
C PHE A 138 13.39 -2.41 6.11
N TYR A 139 13.79 -1.55 5.16
CA TYR A 139 15.20 -1.25 4.91
C TYR A 139 15.68 -0.07 5.76
N GLN A 140 16.77 -0.30 6.50
CA GLN A 140 17.30 0.67 7.47
C GLN A 140 18.20 1.72 6.85
N GLU A 141 18.81 1.42 5.70
CA GLU A 141 19.77 2.31 5.04
C GLU A 141 19.16 3.00 3.83
N GLY A 142 19.04 4.29 3.88
CA GLY A 142 19.01 5.10 2.69
C GLY A 142 17.66 5.61 2.18
N TYR A 143 16.52 5.27 2.77
CA TYR A 143 15.25 5.87 2.35
C TYR A 143 14.71 6.86 3.38
N THR A 144 15.45 7.94 3.58
CA THR A 144 14.88 9.16 4.15
C THR A 144 14.14 9.90 3.02
N GLN A 145 12.97 9.44 2.66
CA GLN A 145 12.10 10.28 1.87
C GLN A 145 11.47 11.31 2.80
N ASN A 146 12.03 12.49 2.79
CA ASN A 146 11.43 13.70 3.36
C ASN A 146 10.17 14.08 2.56
N TYR A 147 9.21 13.16 2.39
CA TYR A 147 7.95 13.42 1.69
C TYR A 147 7.10 14.50 2.33
N MET A 148 7.30 14.75 3.61
CA MET A 148 6.46 15.70 4.34
C MET A 148 6.86 17.17 4.18
N MET A 149 8.08 17.46 3.72
CA MET A 149 8.59 18.83 3.78
C MET A 149 8.92 19.45 2.43
N THR A 150 9.11 18.67 1.41
CA THR A 150 9.27 19.17 0.05
C THR A 150 7.93 19.07 -0.69
N SER A 151 7.06 20.02 -0.47
CA SER A 151 5.98 20.27 -1.43
C SER A 151 6.57 20.85 -2.72
N ARG A 152 7.43 20.12 -3.38
CA ARG A 152 7.67 20.28 -4.78
C ARG A 152 6.50 19.63 -5.49
N ILE A 153 5.54 20.45 -5.79
CA ILE A 153 4.62 20.20 -6.87
C ILE A 153 5.47 20.46 -8.12
N ASP A 154 6.19 19.43 -8.57
CA ASP A 154 6.88 19.47 -9.84
C ASP A 154 5.81 19.51 -10.93
N GLY A 155 5.55 20.73 -11.42
CA GLY A 155 4.50 21.03 -12.34
C GLY A 155 4.80 20.58 -13.76
N GLN A 156 4.76 19.29 -14.04
CA GLN A 156 4.66 18.82 -15.42
C GLN A 156 3.22 18.58 -15.90
N ASP A 157 2.22 18.61 -15.01
CA ASP A 157 0.81 18.52 -15.37
C ASP A 157 -0.05 19.49 -14.56
N VAL A 158 0.33 20.75 -14.55
CA VAL A 158 -0.40 21.74 -13.76
C VAL A 158 -1.62 22.25 -14.53
N ARG A 159 -2.71 21.53 -14.48
CA ARG A 159 -4.06 22.12 -14.69
C ARG A 159 -4.45 23.08 -13.55
N TRP A 160 -3.64 23.13 -12.49
CA TRP A 160 -3.89 23.92 -11.30
C TRP A 160 -2.62 24.65 -10.87
N GLU A 161 -2.62 25.98 -10.91
CA GLU A 161 -1.62 26.79 -10.21
C GLU A 161 -1.86 26.67 -8.70
N ILE A 162 -1.24 25.67 -8.06
CA ILE A 162 -1.27 25.56 -6.60
C ILE A 162 -0.21 26.50 -6.05
N ASN A 163 -0.58 27.73 -5.82
CA ASN A 163 0.27 28.70 -5.16
C ASN A 163 0.34 28.43 -3.66
N GLN A 164 1.54 28.18 -3.16
CA GLN A 164 1.74 28.01 -1.72
C GLN A 164 1.46 29.36 -1.01
N PRO A 165 0.62 29.36 0.06
CA PRO A 165 0.29 30.60 0.74
C PRO A 165 1.54 31.32 1.25
N ALA A 166 1.81 32.52 0.77
CA ALA A 166 2.96 33.32 1.21
C ALA A 166 2.96 33.56 2.72
N LYS A 167 1.76 33.63 3.34
CA LYS A 167 1.59 33.77 4.79
C LYS A 167 2.21 32.64 5.62
N LEU A 168 2.33 31.44 5.05
CA LEU A 168 2.90 30.27 5.72
C LEU A 168 4.36 30.02 5.35
N ALA A 169 4.98 30.84 4.51
CA ALA A 169 6.34 30.66 4.05
C ALA A 169 7.35 30.65 5.22
N GLY A 170 7.17 31.54 6.21
CA GLY A 170 8.01 31.57 7.40
C GLY A 170 7.90 30.31 8.26
N VAL A 171 6.70 29.83 8.48
CA VAL A 171 6.44 28.59 9.24
C VAL A 171 7.09 27.40 8.53
N ARG A 172 6.92 27.29 7.22
CA ARG A 172 7.54 26.22 6.42
C ARG A 172 9.06 26.26 6.52
N GLN A 173 9.70 27.41 6.37
CA GLN A 173 11.15 27.54 6.50
C GLN A 173 11.65 27.08 7.88
N VAL A 174 10.92 27.41 8.95
CA VAL A 174 11.26 26.93 10.29
C VAL A 174 11.13 25.40 10.36
N MET A 175 10.04 24.84 9.87
CA MET A 175 9.81 23.38 9.85
C MET A 175 10.90 22.66 9.05
N GLU A 176 11.27 23.17 7.86
CA GLU A 176 12.37 22.62 7.05
C GLU A 176 13.72 22.67 7.77
N ARG A 177 14.02 23.76 8.49
CA ARG A 177 15.25 23.85 9.30
C ARG A 177 15.25 22.86 10.45
N VAL A 178 14.11 22.72 11.15
CA VAL A 178 13.97 21.77 12.24
C VAL A 178 14.12 20.34 11.72
N ALA A 179 13.46 19.98 10.61
CA ALA A 179 13.62 18.66 10.01
C ALA A 179 15.08 18.39 9.61
N LYS A 180 15.76 19.35 8.94
CA LYS A 180 17.19 19.23 8.60
C LYS A 180 18.10 19.09 9.81
N LEU A 181 17.74 19.67 10.95
CA LEU A 181 18.48 19.49 12.19
C LEU A 181 18.24 18.10 12.78
N LEU A 182 16.98 17.67 12.82
CA LEU A 182 16.60 16.34 13.33
C LEU A 182 17.23 15.22 12.51
N SER A 183 17.26 15.35 11.17
CA SER A 183 17.87 14.36 10.29
C SER A 183 19.38 14.18 10.50
N ARG A 184 20.06 15.18 11.09
CA ARG A 184 21.49 15.12 11.39
C ARG A 184 21.82 14.52 12.76
N VAL A 185 20.83 14.36 13.63
CA VAL A 185 21.02 13.79 14.95
C VAL A 185 20.80 12.26 14.85
N PRO A 186 21.83 11.40 15.13
CA PRO A 186 21.74 9.95 14.91
C PRO A 186 20.53 9.42 15.64
N VAL A 187 20.04 9.27 16.55
CA VAL A 187 18.83 8.64 17.11
C VAL A 187 17.52 9.27 16.60
N LEU A 188 17.50 10.60 16.40
CA LEU A 188 16.29 11.29 15.93
C LEU A 188 16.02 11.03 14.45
N ASN A 189 17.06 10.82 13.66
CA ASN A 189 16.97 10.40 12.26
C ASN A 189 16.23 9.05 12.10
N TRP A 190 16.26 8.18 13.10
CA TRP A 190 15.53 6.91 13.03
C TRP A 190 14.02 7.09 12.89
N PHE A 191 13.45 8.15 13.45
CA PHE A 191 12.01 8.44 13.33
C PHE A 191 11.62 8.98 11.94
N GLU A 192 12.58 9.42 11.15
CA GLU A 192 12.35 9.83 9.75
C GLU A 192 12.48 8.64 8.77
N ASN A 193 13.04 7.53 9.23
CA ASN A 193 13.21 6.33 8.44
C ASN A 193 12.08 5.33 8.72
N ALA A 194 11.24 5.07 7.70
CA ALA A 194 10.11 4.15 7.81
C ALA A 194 10.55 2.73 8.20
N GLY A 195 11.68 2.27 7.69
CA GLY A 195 12.26 0.96 8.04
C GLY A 195 12.64 0.87 9.51
N MET A 196 13.28 1.91 10.06
CA MET A 196 13.63 1.96 11.48
C MET A 196 12.40 1.99 12.37
N VAL A 197 11.37 2.78 12.01
CA VAL A 197 10.10 2.82 12.75
C VAL A 197 9.42 1.46 12.73
N SER A 198 9.36 0.80 11.58
CA SER A 198 8.79 -0.55 11.45
C SER A 198 9.53 -1.56 12.32
N MET A 199 10.86 -1.54 12.32
CA MET A 199 11.68 -2.43 13.16
C MET A 199 11.45 -2.19 14.65
N LEU A 200 11.36 -0.92 15.08
CA LEU A 200 11.05 -0.57 16.46
C LEU A 200 9.66 -1.04 16.88
N LEU A 201 8.65 -0.92 16.01
CA LEU A 201 7.30 -1.42 16.26
C LEU A 201 7.27 -2.95 16.37
N ILE A 202 7.96 -3.67 15.48
CA ILE A 202 8.08 -5.13 15.55
C ILE A 202 8.75 -5.54 16.86
N LEU A 203 9.84 -4.87 17.25
CA LEU A 203 10.54 -5.13 18.50
C LEU A 203 9.62 -4.88 19.72
N LEU A 204 8.87 -3.79 19.71
CA LEU A 204 7.91 -3.46 20.77
C LEU A 204 6.83 -4.55 20.91
N VAL A 205 6.28 -5.02 19.79
CA VAL A 205 5.29 -6.11 19.79
C VAL A 205 5.91 -7.40 20.34
N ALA A 206 7.13 -7.74 19.92
CA ALA A 206 7.83 -8.94 20.39
C ALA A 206 8.11 -8.87 21.90
N VAL A 207 8.59 -7.72 22.39
CA VAL A 207 8.84 -7.51 23.83
C VAL A 207 7.54 -7.62 24.63
N ASN A 208 6.46 -6.97 24.18
CA ASN A 208 5.15 -7.07 24.85
C ASN A 208 4.64 -8.51 24.90
N TYR A 209 4.81 -9.26 23.80
CA TYR A 209 4.43 -10.67 23.76
C TYR A 209 5.22 -11.50 24.78
N VAL A 210 6.55 -11.34 24.83
CA VAL A 210 7.41 -12.06 25.79
C VAL A 210 7.05 -11.71 27.23
N VAL A 211 6.88 -10.40 27.55
CA VAL A 211 6.49 -9.95 28.87
C VAL A 211 5.13 -10.52 29.28
N SER A 212 4.15 -10.52 28.36
CA SER A 212 2.84 -11.12 28.61
C SER A 212 2.95 -12.60 28.92
N LYS A 213 3.78 -13.34 28.20
CA LYS A 213 4.01 -14.78 28.44
C LYS A 213 4.71 -15.07 29.76
N LEU A 214 5.67 -14.25 30.15
CA LEU A 214 6.34 -14.37 31.42
C LEU A 214 5.36 -14.13 32.58
N ASN A 215 4.53 -13.09 32.50
CA ASN A 215 3.52 -12.79 33.53
C ASN A 215 2.43 -13.88 33.65
N GLU A 216 2.05 -14.52 32.53
CA GLU A 216 1.16 -15.68 32.54
C GLU A 216 1.81 -16.90 33.19
N GLY A 217 3.14 -17.07 33.12
CA GLY A 217 3.88 -18.16 33.75
C GLY A 217 4.16 -17.97 35.24
N GLU A 218 4.17 -16.73 35.73
CA GLU A 218 4.32 -16.43 37.17
C GLU A 218 3.00 -16.52 37.95
N GLY A 219 1.88 -16.72 37.26
CA GLY A 219 0.52 -16.87 37.83
C GLY A 219 0.16 -18.32 38.17
N LEU A 220 1.11 -19.25 38.19
CA LEU A 220 1.01 -20.63 38.64
C LEU A 220 1.86 -20.82 39.90
#